data_2e97c7eaa53f2cc25d05d759c07e21d7
#
_entry.id   2e97c7eaa53f2cc25d05d759c07e21d7
#
_cell.length_a   1.000
_cell.length_b   1.000
_cell.length_c   1.000
_cell.angle_alpha   90.00
_cell.angle_beta   90.00
_cell.angle_gamma   90.00
#
_symmetry.space_group_name_H-M   'P 1'
#
loop_
_entity.id
_entity.type
_entity.pdbx_description
1 polymer ?
#
loop_
_entity_poly.entity_id
_entity_poly.type
_entity_poly.pdbx_seq_one_letter_code
_entity_poly.pdbx_strand_id
1 'polypeptide(L)'
;MAESVTIARPYAEALFRAAKESGNLAKWAGQVALLGEVAANPEACTAIGDPNVAAPQLVDLFRSACGTTVDAELSNFIQLLSDNDRLGLLPEIAGLYESYKQAEEGTKQAEIISAFPIDAAQVNALVPQLESVFKTRLGASVSVDPELIGGIKVVVGDQMLDASVRGKLDAMATALNN
;
A
#
# COMPACT_ATOMS: atom_id res chain seq x y z
N MET A 1 -1.95 8.04 -15.26
CA MET A 1 -1.64 7.12 -14.14
C MET A 1 -0.13 6.87 -13.97
N ALA A 2 0.65 6.48 -14.99
CA ALA A 2 2.10 6.28 -14.83
C ALA A 2 2.91 7.57 -14.58
N GLU A 3 2.45 8.71 -15.10
CA GLU A 3 3.10 10.01 -14.88
C GLU A 3 2.92 10.55 -13.47
N SER A 4 1.72 10.43 -12.87
CA SER A 4 1.46 10.89 -11.49
C SER A 4 2.33 10.16 -10.48
N VAL A 5 2.49 8.85 -10.60
CA VAL A 5 3.37 8.04 -9.74
C VAL A 5 4.84 8.44 -9.89
N THR A 6 5.30 8.75 -11.10
CA THR A 6 6.68 9.20 -11.34
C THR A 6 6.98 10.54 -10.65
N ILE A 7 6.02 11.46 -10.69
CA ILE A 7 6.14 12.77 -10.04
C ILE A 7 5.97 12.64 -8.50
N ALA A 8 5.14 11.71 -8.03
CA ALA A 8 4.91 11.48 -6.60
C ALA A 8 6.12 10.83 -5.90
N ARG A 9 6.92 10.03 -6.62
CA ARG A 9 8.04 9.26 -6.06
C ARG A 9 9.03 10.08 -5.24
N PRO A 10 9.62 11.20 -5.72
CA PRO A 10 10.57 11.97 -4.94
C PRO A 10 9.97 12.56 -3.65
N TYR A 11 8.69 12.89 -3.66
CA TYR A 11 7.98 13.37 -2.48
C TYR A 11 7.78 12.25 -1.45
N ALA A 12 7.39 11.07 -1.90
CA ALA A 12 7.24 9.90 -1.03
C ALA A 12 8.58 9.46 -0.41
N GLU A 13 9.67 9.48 -1.19
CA GLU A 13 11.02 9.17 -0.70
C GLU A 13 11.49 10.19 0.35
N ALA A 14 11.30 11.48 0.08
CA ALA A 14 11.66 12.55 1.03
C ALA A 14 10.87 12.43 2.33
N LEU A 15 9.55 12.20 2.23
CA LEU A 15 8.68 12.02 3.39
C LEU A 15 9.08 10.78 4.19
N PHE A 16 9.36 9.66 3.53
CA PHE A 16 9.79 8.42 4.17
C PHE A 16 11.12 8.59 4.90
N ARG A 17 12.09 9.30 4.29
CA ARG A 17 13.37 9.59 4.91
C ARG A 17 13.20 10.45 6.17
N ALA A 18 12.42 11.51 6.11
CA ALA A 18 12.12 12.36 7.27
C ALA A 18 11.43 11.56 8.38
N ALA A 19 10.45 10.70 8.05
CA ALA A 19 9.78 9.82 9.00
C ALA A 19 10.74 8.80 9.65
N LYS A 20 11.71 8.32 8.90
CA LYS A 20 12.75 7.40 9.40
C LYS A 20 13.71 8.10 10.36
N GLU A 21 14.14 9.32 10.03
CA GLU A 21 15.02 10.14 10.88
C GLU A 21 14.34 10.55 12.19
N SER A 22 13.04 10.87 12.15
CA SER A 22 12.24 11.21 13.34
C SER A 22 11.75 9.99 14.13
N GLY A 23 11.92 8.76 13.61
CA GLY A 23 11.47 7.52 14.25
C GLY A 23 9.95 7.33 14.30
N ASN A 24 9.19 8.08 13.51
CA ASN A 24 7.73 8.14 13.54
C ASN A 24 7.05 7.45 12.34
N LEU A 25 7.70 6.43 11.74
CA LEU A 25 7.23 5.77 10.53
C LEU A 25 5.77 5.28 10.61
N ALA A 26 5.39 4.61 11.71
CA ALA A 26 4.05 4.08 11.88
C ALA A 26 2.99 5.18 12.09
N LYS A 27 3.33 6.24 12.85
CA LYS A 27 2.45 7.38 13.10
C LYS A 27 2.18 8.14 11.81
N TRP A 28 3.22 8.41 11.04
CA TRP A 28 3.09 9.14 9.78
C TRP A 28 2.38 8.31 8.71
N ALA A 29 2.53 6.99 8.71
CA ALA A 29 1.78 6.12 7.80
C ALA A 29 0.27 6.32 7.92
N GLY A 30 -0.26 6.36 9.17
CA GLY A 30 -1.68 6.61 9.41
C GLY A 30 -2.12 8.01 8.97
N GLN A 31 -1.32 9.03 9.23
CA GLN A 31 -1.62 10.41 8.84
C GLN A 31 -1.57 10.61 7.33
N VAL A 32 -0.56 10.04 6.66
CA VAL A 32 -0.40 10.12 5.20
C VAL A 32 -1.50 9.35 4.47
N ALA A 33 -1.90 8.18 5.00
CA ALA A 33 -3.05 7.44 4.47
C ALA A 33 -4.33 8.27 4.54
N LEU A 34 -4.60 8.90 5.68
CA LEU A 34 -5.76 9.79 5.86
C LEU A 34 -5.73 10.99 4.90
N LEU A 35 -4.56 11.62 4.72
CA LEU A 35 -4.37 12.69 3.74
C LEU A 35 -4.67 12.23 2.31
N GLY A 36 -4.24 11.00 1.95
CA GLY A 36 -4.55 10.39 0.68
C GLY A 36 -6.03 10.14 0.47
N GLU A 37 -6.74 9.64 1.49
CA GLU A 37 -8.19 9.45 1.45
C GLU A 37 -8.95 10.78 1.29
N VAL A 38 -8.54 11.81 2.03
CA VAL A 38 -9.13 13.16 1.92
C VAL A 38 -8.90 13.72 0.52
N ALA A 39 -7.70 13.61 -0.02
CA ALA A 39 -7.38 14.09 -1.36
C ALA A 39 -8.11 13.31 -2.47
N ALA A 40 -8.45 12.04 -2.24
CA ALA A 40 -9.25 11.23 -3.16
C ALA A 40 -10.75 11.56 -3.12
N ASN A 41 -11.22 12.31 -2.12
CA ASN A 41 -12.62 12.73 -2.04
C ASN A 41 -12.97 13.68 -3.20
N PRO A 42 -14.09 13.47 -3.93
CA PRO A 42 -14.49 14.34 -5.04
C PRO A 42 -14.63 15.82 -4.69
N GLU A 43 -15.07 16.14 -3.47
CA GLU A 43 -15.16 17.52 -2.99
C GLU A 43 -13.78 18.17 -2.81
N ALA A 44 -12.83 17.42 -2.22
CA ALA A 44 -11.46 17.87 -2.08
C ALA A 44 -10.75 18.02 -3.43
N CYS A 45 -10.94 17.06 -4.36
CA CYS A 45 -10.44 17.16 -5.72
C CYS A 45 -10.95 18.44 -6.43
N THR A 46 -12.22 18.79 -6.25
CA THR A 46 -12.81 20.01 -6.82
C THR A 46 -12.16 21.24 -6.20
N ALA A 47 -11.98 21.27 -4.87
CA ALA A 47 -11.34 22.37 -4.17
C ALA A 47 -9.85 22.55 -4.55
N ILE A 48 -9.11 21.46 -4.73
CA ILE A 48 -7.72 21.48 -5.20
C ILE A 48 -7.61 22.05 -6.61
N GLY A 49 -8.59 21.76 -7.47
CA GLY A 49 -8.63 22.25 -8.86
C GLY A 49 -9.19 23.65 -9.04
N ASP A 50 -9.76 24.27 -8.02
CA ASP A 50 -10.37 25.60 -8.11
C ASP A 50 -9.34 26.71 -7.85
N PRO A 51 -9.03 27.55 -8.86
CA PRO A 51 -8.07 28.65 -8.72
C PRO A 51 -8.53 29.75 -7.76
N ASN A 52 -9.81 29.78 -7.34
CA ASN A 52 -10.32 30.75 -6.38
C ASN A 52 -10.08 30.33 -4.93
N VAL A 53 -9.70 29.08 -4.67
CA VAL A 53 -9.38 28.60 -3.33
C VAL A 53 -7.92 28.92 -3.03
N ALA A 54 -7.69 29.73 -2.01
CA ALA A 54 -6.33 30.13 -1.64
C ALA A 54 -5.55 28.93 -1.04
N ALA A 55 -4.27 28.80 -1.39
CA ALA A 55 -3.38 27.75 -0.88
C ALA A 55 -3.42 27.58 0.66
N PRO A 56 -3.46 28.64 1.50
CA PRO A 56 -3.60 28.50 2.94
C PRO A 56 -4.88 27.80 3.39
N GLN A 57 -5.99 28.00 2.66
CA GLN A 57 -7.27 27.36 2.99
C GLN A 57 -7.23 25.84 2.71
N LEU A 58 -6.56 25.41 1.64
CA LEU A 58 -6.32 24.01 1.37
C LEU A 58 -5.44 23.37 2.45
N VAL A 59 -4.35 24.03 2.83
CA VAL A 59 -3.46 23.55 3.90
C VAL A 59 -4.23 23.39 5.22
N ASP A 60 -5.07 24.36 5.59
CA ASP A 60 -5.87 24.30 6.81
C ASP A 60 -6.94 23.17 6.74
N LEU A 61 -7.51 22.91 5.56
CA LEU A 61 -8.41 21.79 5.33
C LEU A 61 -7.71 20.46 5.61
N PHE A 62 -6.55 20.23 5.00
CA PHE A 62 -5.78 19.00 5.19
C PHE A 62 -5.23 18.85 6.61
N ARG A 63 -4.84 19.94 7.26
CA ARG A 63 -4.45 19.94 8.68
C ARG A 63 -5.61 19.56 9.59
N SER A 64 -6.79 20.12 9.36
CA SER A 64 -7.98 19.79 10.17
C SER A 64 -8.42 18.34 9.99
N ALA A 65 -8.25 17.77 8.81
CA ALA A 65 -8.54 16.37 8.53
C ALA A 65 -7.63 15.41 9.31
N CYS A 66 -6.35 15.76 9.49
CA CYS A 66 -5.40 14.98 10.30
C CYS A 66 -5.60 15.12 11.81
N GLY A 67 -6.47 16.03 12.27
CA GLY A 67 -6.69 16.32 13.69
C GLY A 67 -5.62 17.20 14.33
N THR A 68 -5.68 17.33 15.66
CA THR A 68 -4.88 18.32 16.43
C THR A 68 -3.39 17.98 16.59
N THR A 69 -2.91 16.83 16.11
CA THR A 69 -1.52 16.36 16.32
C THR A 69 -0.76 16.15 15.03
N VAL A 70 -0.80 17.12 14.13
CA VAL A 70 0.07 17.12 12.93
C VAL A 70 1.46 17.57 13.34
N ASP A 71 2.47 16.74 13.10
CA ASP A 71 3.86 17.12 13.34
C ASP A 71 4.27 18.29 12.43
N ALA A 72 5.16 19.15 12.92
CA ALA A 72 5.60 20.33 12.18
C ALA A 72 6.17 19.98 10.79
N GLU A 73 6.87 18.85 10.70
CA GLU A 73 7.46 18.34 9.47
C GLU A 73 6.40 17.92 8.44
N LEU A 74 5.34 17.22 8.89
CA LEU A 74 4.23 16.85 8.02
C LEU A 74 3.42 18.07 7.57
N SER A 75 3.26 19.06 8.47
CA SER A 75 2.65 20.34 8.12
C SER A 75 3.44 21.10 7.05
N ASN A 76 4.78 21.13 7.16
CA ASN A 76 5.65 21.73 6.14
C ASN A 76 5.57 20.96 4.81
N PHE A 77 5.41 19.63 4.86
CA PHE A 77 5.22 18.81 3.67
C PHE A 77 3.92 19.14 2.94
N ILE A 78 2.80 19.30 3.67
CA ILE A 78 1.51 19.71 3.08
C ILE A 78 1.66 21.11 2.44
N GLN A 79 2.32 22.04 3.12
CA GLN A 79 2.58 23.36 2.56
C GLN A 79 3.40 23.30 1.28
N LEU A 80 4.47 22.49 1.25
CA LEU A 80 5.31 22.30 0.08
C LEU A 80 4.55 21.72 -1.11
N LEU A 81 3.64 20.76 -0.87
CA LEU A 81 2.78 20.22 -1.91
C LEU A 81 1.79 21.26 -2.43
N SER A 82 1.25 22.10 -1.53
CA SER A 82 0.34 23.19 -1.90
C SER A 82 1.03 24.26 -2.74
N ASP A 83 2.24 24.67 -2.37
CA ASP A 83 3.03 25.68 -3.08
C ASP A 83 3.45 25.22 -4.50
N ASN A 84 3.48 23.90 -4.72
CA ASN A 84 3.80 23.32 -6.02
C ASN A 84 2.56 22.84 -6.81
N ASP A 85 1.34 23.10 -6.35
CA ASP A 85 0.09 22.63 -6.94
C ASP A 85 0.03 21.09 -7.09
N ARG A 86 0.53 20.35 -6.07
CA ARG A 86 0.69 18.89 -6.11
C ARG A 86 -0.07 18.15 -5.01
N LEU A 87 -1.03 18.81 -4.36
CA LEU A 87 -1.90 18.17 -3.36
C LEU A 87 -2.70 16.99 -3.94
N GLY A 88 -3.05 17.05 -5.24
CA GLY A 88 -3.73 15.95 -5.92
C GLY A 88 -2.91 14.66 -6.06
N LEU A 89 -1.58 14.69 -5.76
CA LEU A 89 -0.72 13.50 -5.77
C LEU A 89 -0.68 12.78 -4.42
N LEU A 90 -1.36 13.29 -3.39
CA LEU A 90 -1.37 12.69 -2.05
C LEU A 90 -1.80 11.20 -2.04
N PRO A 91 -2.80 10.75 -2.83
CA PRO A 91 -3.15 9.33 -2.89
C PRO A 91 -1.99 8.44 -3.38
N GLU A 92 -1.28 8.87 -4.43
CA GLU A 92 -0.12 8.17 -4.96
C GLU A 92 1.06 8.19 -3.99
N ILE A 93 1.28 9.34 -3.33
CA ILE A 93 2.32 9.49 -2.29
C ILE A 93 2.03 8.54 -1.12
N ALA A 94 0.79 8.44 -0.67
CA ALA A 94 0.39 7.54 0.40
C ALA A 94 0.65 6.07 0.06
N GLY A 95 0.30 5.65 -1.16
CA GLY A 95 0.57 4.29 -1.63
C GLY A 95 2.06 3.97 -1.72
N LEU A 96 2.88 4.91 -2.22
CA LEU A 96 4.34 4.75 -2.27
C LEU A 96 4.96 4.73 -0.87
N TYR A 97 4.52 5.61 0.04
CA TYR A 97 5.00 5.64 1.43
C TYR A 97 4.76 4.31 2.14
N GLU A 98 3.55 3.75 2.01
CA GLU A 98 3.22 2.45 2.61
C GLU A 98 4.09 1.32 2.01
N SER A 99 4.36 1.33 0.70
CA SER A 99 5.25 0.36 0.07
C SER A 99 6.69 0.46 0.59
N TYR A 100 7.21 1.66 0.80
CA TYR A 100 8.55 1.88 1.39
C TYR A 100 8.61 1.44 2.85
N LYS A 101 7.57 1.72 3.63
CA LYS A 101 7.47 1.24 5.01
C LYS A 101 7.49 -0.28 5.08
N GLN A 102 6.70 -0.96 4.24
CA GLN A 102 6.67 -2.43 4.17
C GLN A 102 8.03 -3.00 3.77
N ALA A 103 8.72 -2.36 2.81
CA ALA A 103 10.06 -2.77 2.41
C ALA A 103 11.09 -2.59 3.55
N GLU A 104 11.00 -1.52 4.33
CA GLU A 104 11.89 -1.25 5.47
C GLU A 104 11.63 -2.21 6.64
N GLU A 105 10.35 -2.49 6.93
CA GLU A 105 9.95 -3.46 7.95
C GLU A 105 10.27 -4.90 7.56
N GLY A 106 10.77 -5.11 6.33
CA GLY A 106 11.04 -6.43 5.79
C GLY A 106 9.77 -7.25 5.57
N THR A 107 8.61 -6.59 5.58
CA THR A 107 7.31 -7.22 5.37
C THR A 107 7.02 -7.26 3.87
N LYS A 108 6.94 -8.46 3.29
CA LYS A 108 6.50 -8.62 1.89
C LYS A 108 5.00 -8.87 1.85
N GLN A 109 4.33 -8.31 0.85
CA GLN A 109 2.93 -8.66 0.57
C GLN A 109 2.86 -10.07 0.01
N ALA A 110 2.07 -10.93 0.66
CA ALA A 110 1.72 -12.25 0.17
C ALA A 110 0.27 -12.23 -0.33
N GLU A 111 0.08 -12.42 -1.63
CA GLU A 111 -1.24 -12.65 -2.19
C GLU A 111 -1.56 -14.15 -2.12
N ILE A 112 -2.55 -14.49 -1.31
CA ILE A 112 -3.05 -15.86 -1.15
C ILE A 112 -4.26 -16.01 -2.05
N ILE A 113 -4.11 -16.73 -3.15
CA ILE A 113 -5.18 -17.03 -4.08
C ILE A 113 -5.74 -18.41 -3.70
N SER A 114 -7.02 -18.48 -3.40
CA SER A 114 -7.70 -19.70 -2.97
C SER A 114 -8.86 -20.05 -3.89
N ALA A 115 -9.14 -21.35 -4.05
CA ALA A 115 -10.32 -21.81 -4.78
C ALA A 115 -11.64 -21.48 -4.07
N PHE A 116 -11.61 -21.28 -2.74
CA PHE A 116 -12.78 -21.02 -1.91
C PHE A 116 -12.49 -19.85 -0.95
N PRO A 117 -13.54 -19.14 -0.48
CA PRO A 117 -13.37 -18.14 0.57
C PRO A 117 -12.67 -18.71 1.80
N ILE A 118 -11.61 -18.05 2.26
CA ILE A 118 -10.85 -18.43 3.45
C ILE A 118 -11.21 -17.47 4.58
N ASP A 119 -11.49 -18.02 5.77
CA ASP A 119 -11.73 -17.23 6.96
C ASP A 119 -10.46 -16.58 7.51
N ALA A 120 -10.58 -15.43 8.17
CA ALA A 120 -9.46 -14.72 8.78
C ALA A 120 -8.66 -15.60 9.75
N ALA A 121 -9.31 -16.53 10.46
CA ALA A 121 -8.65 -17.47 11.35
C ALA A 121 -7.73 -18.45 10.60
N GLN A 122 -8.14 -18.91 9.42
CA GLN A 122 -7.35 -19.78 8.55
C GLN A 122 -6.16 -19.02 7.94
N VAL A 123 -6.36 -17.78 7.54
CA VAL A 123 -5.27 -16.91 7.05
C VAL A 123 -4.22 -16.72 8.14
N ASN A 124 -4.65 -16.39 9.37
CA ASN A 124 -3.75 -16.21 10.51
C ASN A 124 -2.97 -17.49 10.88
N ALA A 125 -3.50 -18.67 10.60
CA ALA A 125 -2.81 -19.94 10.80
C ALA A 125 -1.81 -20.27 9.67
N LEU A 126 -2.06 -19.78 8.44
CA LEU A 126 -1.21 -19.98 7.29
C LEU A 126 -0.01 -19.03 7.26
N VAL A 127 -0.18 -17.78 7.69
CA VAL A 127 0.87 -16.75 7.67
C VAL A 127 2.17 -17.22 8.35
N PRO A 128 2.18 -17.78 9.56
CA PRO A 128 3.43 -18.21 10.20
C PRO A 128 4.15 -19.34 9.43
N GLN A 129 3.41 -20.21 8.77
CA GLN A 129 3.97 -21.27 7.96
C GLN A 129 4.63 -20.71 6.70
N LEU A 130 3.97 -19.75 6.04
CA LEU A 130 4.51 -19.06 4.87
C LEU A 130 5.74 -18.21 5.25
N GLU A 131 5.72 -17.52 6.39
CA GLU A 131 6.86 -16.76 6.90
C GLU A 131 8.08 -17.66 7.14
N SER A 132 7.88 -18.90 7.60
CA SER A 132 8.97 -19.87 7.77
C SER A 132 9.57 -20.32 6.45
N VAL A 133 8.75 -20.45 5.38
CA VAL A 133 9.18 -20.83 4.04
C VAL A 133 9.92 -19.70 3.34
N PHE A 134 9.35 -18.50 3.37
CA PHE A 134 9.90 -17.32 2.70
C PHE A 134 10.94 -16.56 3.53
N LYS A 135 11.11 -16.91 4.81
CA LYS A 135 12.06 -16.30 5.78
C LYS A 135 11.89 -14.77 5.88
N THR A 136 10.67 -14.29 5.76
CA THR A 136 10.32 -12.86 5.72
C THR A 136 8.96 -12.69 6.39
N ARG A 137 8.73 -11.58 7.06
CA ARG A 137 7.39 -11.23 7.56
C ARG A 137 6.46 -10.99 6.38
N LEU A 138 5.23 -11.51 6.47
CA LEU A 138 4.27 -11.47 5.38
C LEU A 138 3.00 -10.73 5.80
N GLY A 139 2.62 -9.72 5.01
CA GLY A 139 1.28 -9.16 5.03
C GLY A 139 0.40 -9.95 4.06
N ALA A 140 -0.62 -10.65 4.56
CA ALA A 140 -1.47 -11.49 3.73
C ALA A 140 -2.67 -10.71 3.17
N SER A 141 -2.85 -10.77 1.85
CA SER A 141 -4.09 -10.43 1.16
C SER A 141 -4.69 -11.70 0.55
N VAL A 142 -6.01 -11.82 0.56
CA VAL A 142 -6.70 -13.02 0.05
C VAL A 142 -7.53 -12.63 -1.16
N SER A 143 -7.34 -13.38 -2.26
CA SER A 143 -8.20 -13.35 -3.43
C SER A 143 -8.80 -14.74 -3.69
N VAL A 144 -9.98 -14.79 -4.29
CA VAL A 144 -10.66 -16.07 -4.59
C VAL A 144 -10.66 -16.29 -6.09
N ASP A 145 -10.07 -17.41 -6.51
CA ASP A 145 -10.05 -17.86 -7.90
C ASP A 145 -10.58 -19.28 -8.02
N PRO A 146 -11.82 -19.48 -8.48
CA PRO A 146 -12.42 -20.79 -8.65
C PRO A 146 -11.70 -21.70 -9.67
N GLU A 147 -10.91 -21.13 -10.58
CA GLU A 147 -10.17 -21.91 -11.58
C GLU A 147 -9.08 -22.82 -11.01
N LEU A 148 -8.68 -22.60 -9.76
CA LEU A 148 -7.70 -23.44 -9.05
C LEU A 148 -8.25 -24.84 -8.72
N ILE A 149 -9.57 -25.04 -8.81
CA ILE A 149 -10.28 -26.32 -8.47
C ILE A 149 -10.18 -26.63 -6.98
N GLY A 150 -9.04 -26.38 -6.34
CA GLY A 150 -8.77 -26.61 -4.92
C GLY A 150 -7.34 -26.24 -4.54
N GLY A 151 -7.11 -26.09 -3.22
CA GLY A 151 -5.82 -25.69 -2.68
C GLY A 151 -5.62 -24.18 -2.72
N ILE A 152 -4.36 -23.75 -2.56
CA ILE A 152 -3.96 -22.35 -2.51
C ILE A 152 -2.74 -22.11 -3.41
N LYS A 153 -2.66 -20.90 -3.94
CA LYS A 153 -1.49 -20.37 -4.62
C LYS A 153 -1.05 -19.11 -3.88
N VAL A 154 0.21 -19.00 -3.57
CA VAL A 154 0.76 -17.85 -2.82
C VAL A 154 1.80 -17.17 -3.67
N VAL A 155 1.64 -15.87 -3.85
CA VAL A 155 2.58 -15.01 -4.58
C VAL A 155 3.19 -14.02 -3.60
N VAL A 156 4.53 -14.00 -3.51
CA VAL A 156 5.28 -13.09 -2.63
C VAL A 156 6.34 -12.39 -3.48
N GLY A 157 5.99 -11.19 -3.98
CA GLY A 157 6.85 -10.45 -4.90
C GLY A 157 7.07 -11.23 -6.20
N ASP A 158 8.28 -11.65 -6.44
CA ASP A 158 8.73 -12.44 -7.61
C ASP A 158 8.76 -13.97 -7.37
N GLN A 159 8.45 -14.39 -6.14
CA GLN A 159 8.38 -15.83 -5.77
C GLN A 159 6.93 -16.30 -5.71
N MET A 160 6.67 -17.48 -6.26
CA MET A 160 5.36 -18.09 -6.26
C MET A 160 5.44 -19.52 -5.70
N LEU A 161 4.54 -19.81 -4.76
CA LEU A 161 4.33 -21.15 -4.23
C LEU A 161 2.96 -21.64 -4.69
N ASP A 162 2.94 -22.63 -5.59
CA ASP A 162 1.70 -23.24 -6.07
C ASP A 162 1.44 -24.56 -5.34
N ALA A 163 0.44 -24.56 -4.48
CA ALA A 163 -0.07 -25.73 -3.77
C ALA A 163 -1.51 -26.08 -4.23
N SER A 164 -1.90 -25.63 -5.43
CA SER A 164 -3.21 -25.92 -6.01
C SER A 164 -3.32 -27.34 -6.56
N VAL A 165 -4.54 -27.83 -6.64
CA VAL A 165 -4.84 -29.12 -7.30
C VAL A 165 -4.52 -29.03 -8.79
N ARG A 166 -4.81 -27.90 -9.44
CA ARG A 166 -4.51 -27.67 -10.86
C ARG A 166 -3.00 -27.77 -11.12
N GLY A 167 -2.17 -27.09 -10.34
CA GLY A 167 -0.71 -27.15 -10.50
C GLY A 167 -0.16 -28.57 -10.32
N LYS A 168 -0.72 -29.37 -9.38
CA LYS A 168 -0.35 -30.78 -9.22
C LYS A 168 -0.73 -31.66 -10.42
N LEU A 169 -1.91 -31.43 -10.99
CA LEU A 169 -2.38 -32.15 -12.17
C LEU A 169 -1.54 -31.83 -13.41
N ASP A 170 -1.19 -30.54 -13.60
CA ASP A 170 -0.35 -30.11 -14.72
C ASP A 170 1.08 -30.65 -14.59
N ALA A 171 1.63 -30.73 -13.38
CA ALA A 171 2.92 -31.37 -13.13
C ALA A 171 2.89 -32.85 -13.42
N MET A 172 1.82 -33.58 -13.03
CA MET A 172 1.64 -34.98 -13.33
C MET A 172 1.47 -35.25 -14.84
N ALA A 173 0.69 -34.41 -15.54
CA ALA A 173 0.52 -34.52 -16.99
C ALA A 173 1.85 -34.31 -17.73
N THR A 174 2.67 -33.36 -17.30
CA THR A 174 4.00 -33.13 -17.85
C THR A 174 4.94 -34.31 -17.61
N ALA A 175 4.89 -34.91 -16.41
CA ALA A 175 5.72 -36.08 -16.07
C ALA A 175 5.31 -37.35 -16.82
N LEU A 176 4.06 -37.49 -17.25
CA LEU A 176 3.56 -38.63 -18.01
C LEU A 176 3.80 -38.51 -19.53
N ASN A 177 4.03 -37.30 -20.03
CA ASN A 177 4.30 -37.01 -21.44
C ASN A 177 5.81 -36.94 -21.79
N ASN A 178 6.69 -37.18 -20.82
CA ASN A 178 8.14 -37.36 -20.99
C ASN A 178 8.53 -38.82 -20.84
#